data_e2418043298a5c576f1377be6d239c83
#
_entry.id   e2418043298a5c576f1377be6d239c83
#
_cell.length_a   1.000
_cell.length_b   1.000
_cell.length_c   1.000
_cell.angle_alpha   90.00
_cell.angle_beta   90.00
_cell.angle_gamma   90.00
#
_symmetry.space_group_name_H-M   'P 1'
#
loop_
_entity.id
_entity.type
_entity.pdbx_description
1 polymer ?
#
loop_
_entity_poly.entity_id
_entity_poly.type
_entity_poly.pdbx_seq_one_letter_code
_entity_poly.pdbx_strand_id
1 'polypeptide(L)'
;MNPDTSIERPSRWDRVKKRTRRFFRWFLTLSVIFLGAFIYWKYFYTYSEGYRAGLLQKFSNKGTFFKTYEGEIILSSVSSTSNVAIASEKFFFSVINKELVTQFDTLQGENVIVHYIQKNGAVFWRGDSKYLVDSIKLRR
;
A
#
# COMPACT_ATOMS: atom_id res chain seq x y z
N MET A 1 -18.09 71.27 14.55
CA MET A 1 -17.80 70.17 15.46
C MET A 1 -17.51 68.94 14.63
N ASN A 2 -16.20 68.78 14.23
CA ASN A 2 -15.77 67.71 13.35
C ASN A 2 -15.32 66.51 14.24
N PRO A 3 -15.86 65.30 14.01
CA PRO A 3 -15.28 64.11 14.64
C PRO A 3 -14.00 63.73 13.88
N ASP A 4 -12.91 63.79 14.61
CA ASP A 4 -11.62 63.28 14.20
C ASP A 4 -11.70 61.84 13.68
N THR A 5 -11.71 61.65 12.39
CA THR A 5 -11.40 60.34 11.81
C THR A 5 -9.87 60.20 11.83
N SER A 6 -9.34 59.84 12.96
CA SER A 6 -7.96 59.37 13.10
C SER A 6 -7.87 58.04 12.33
N ILE A 7 -7.42 58.12 11.08
CA ILE A 7 -7.01 56.96 10.31
C ILE A 7 -5.77 56.40 11.00
N GLU A 8 -5.97 55.44 11.93
CA GLU A 8 -4.91 54.72 12.59
C GLU A 8 -4.11 53.96 11.52
N ARG A 9 -2.93 54.47 11.22
CA ARG A 9 -1.99 53.81 10.33
C ARG A 9 -1.59 52.48 10.96
N PRO A 10 -1.79 51.30 10.28
CA PRO A 10 -1.51 50.02 10.85
C PRO A 10 -0.05 49.95 11.29
N SER A 11 0.16 49.59 12.55
CA SER A 11 1.46 49.44 13.17
C SER A 11 2.35 48.51 12.35
N ARG A 12 3.67 48.77 12.39
CA ARG A 12 4.67 47.86 11.77
C ARG A 12 4.45 46.41 12.22
N TRP A 13 4.05 46.20 13.43
CA TRP A 13 3.73 44.89 14.02
C TRP A 13 2.55 44.20 13.36
N ASP A 14 1.50 44.94 12.98
CA ASP A 14 0.31 44.36 12.30
C ASP A 14 0.62 43.93 10.89
N ARG A 15 1.50 44.63 10.23
CA ARG A 15 2.00 44.27 8.89
C ARG A 15 2.86 43.01 8.92
N VAL A 16 3.73 42.89 9.94
CA VAL A 16 4.55 41.68 10.16
C VAL A 16 3.65 40.50 10.47
N LYS A 17 2.71 40.63 11.41
CA LYS A 17 1.76 39.56 11.77
C LYS A 17 0.93 39.08 10.55
N LYS A 18 0.48 39.99 9.70
CA LYS A 18 -0.27 39.62 8.49
C LYS A 18 0.61 38.88 7.47
N ARG A 19 1.87 39.30 7.31
CA ARG A 19 2.85 38.59 6.44
C ARG A 19 3.17 37.20 6.96
N THR A 20 3.46 37.08 8.25
CA THR A 20 3.77 35.80 8.90
C THR A 20 2.58 34.82 8.82
N ARG A 21 1.35 35.31 9.08
CA ARG A 21 0.13 34.49 8.91
C ARG A 21 -0.07 34.01 7.48
N ARG A 22 0.22 34.87 6.49
CA ARG A 22 0.10 34.50 5.08
C ARG A 22 1.15 33.47 4.69
N PHE A 23 2.40 33.69 5.12
CA PHE A 23 3.50 32.76 4.91
C PHE A 23 3.22 31.41 5.56
N PHE A 24 2.72 31.40 6.80
CA PHE A 24 2.40 30.17 7.52
C PHE A 24 1.26 29.39 6.85
N ARG A 25 0.24 30.07 6.33
CA ARG A 25 -0.83 29.42 5.55
C ARG A 25 -0.30 28.79 4.26
N TRP A 26 0.51 29.51 3.52
CA TRP A 26 1.15 28.97 2.32
C TRP A 26 2.05 27.78 2.64
N PHE A 27 2.84 27.86 3.70
CA PHE A 27 3.69 26.77 4.15
C PHE A 27 2.86 25.54 4.55
N LEU A 28 1.78 25.73 5.30
CA LEU A 28 0.87 24.65 5.68
C LEU A 28 0.23 23.99 4.47
N THR A 29 -0.26 24.79 3.53
CA THR A 29 -0.86 24.27 2.27
C THR A 29 0.15 23.46 1.47
N LEU A 30 1.37 23.99 1.30
CA LEU A 30 2.44 23.29 0.60
C LEU A 30 2.84 21.97 1.30
N SER A 31 2.90 21.99 2.63
CA SER A 31 3.16 20.80 3.46
C SER A 31 2.09 19.72 3.29
N VAL A 32 0.81 20.10 3.25
CA VAL A 32 -0.29 19.16 3.03
C VAL A 32 -0.23 18.56 1.62
N ILE A 33 0.06 19.36 0.61
CA ILE A 33 0.22 18.88 -0.78
C ILE A 33 1.39 17.90 -0.87
N PHE A 34 2.52 18.24 -0.27
CA PHE A 34 3.71 17.39 -0.26
C PHE A 34 3.45 16.06 0.47
N LEU A 35 2.77 16.12 1.62
CA LEU A 35 2.38 14.94 2.38
C LEU A 35 1.42 14.04 1.58
N GLY A 36 0.43 14.62 0.91
CA GLY A 36 -0.49 13.90 0.03
C GLY A 36 0.23 13.21 -1.14
N ALA A 37 1.14 13.91 -1.80
CA ALA A 37 1.96 13.37 -2.88
C ALA A 37 2.87 12.23 -2.38
N PHE A 38 3.47 12.38 -1.19
CA PHE A 38 4.31 11.37 -0.57
C PHE A 38 3.51 10.10 -0.22
N ILE A 39 2.31 10.24 0.37
CA ILE A 39 1.42 9.13 0.70
C ILE A 39 1.00 8.42 -0.60
N TYR A 40 0.59 9.19 -1.61
CA TYR A 40 0.23 8.62 -2.90
C TYR A 40 1.38 7.79 -3.49
N TRP A 41 2.57 8.35 -3.56
CA TRP A 41 3.75 7.67 -4.09
C TRP A 41 4.11 6.42 -3.29
N LYS A 42 4.05 6.48 -1.96
CA LYS A 42 4.39 5.35 -1.09
C LYS A 42 3.41 4.18 -1.20
N TYR A 43 2.10 4.44 -1.31
CA TYR A 43 1.09 3.39 -1.19
C TYR A 43 0.44 2.99 -2.52
N PHE A 44 0.48 3.85 -3.53
CA PHE A 44 -0.19 3.59 -4.81
C PHE A 44 0.78 3.33 -5.95
N TYR A 45 2.01 3.80 -5.86
CA TYR A 45 3.00 3.54 -6.89
C TYR A 45 3.33 2.04 -6.96
N THR A 46 3.32 1.49 -8.18
CA THR A 46 3.74 0.10 -8.43
C THR A 46 5.25 0.05 -8.50
N TYR A 47 5.85 -0.66 -7.55
CA TYR A 47 7.30 -0.83 -7.48
C TYR A 47 7.79 -1.93 -8.40
N SER A 48 7.07 -3.05 -8.44
CA SER A 48 7.41 -4.23 -9.24
C SER A 48 6.14 -5.00 -9.55
N GLU A 49 6.15 -5.72 -10.67
CA GLU A 49 5.10 -6.68 -11.02
C GLU A 49 5.73 -7.90 -11.66
N GLY A 50 5.07 -9.04 -11.60
CA GLY A 50 5.58 -10.25 -12.18
C GLY A 50 4.76 -11.48 -11.80
N TYR A 51 5.29 -12.64 -12.18
CA TYR A 51 4.68 -13.93 -11.92
C TYR A 51 5.52 -14.73 -10.91
N ARG A 52 4.82 -15.42 -10.01
CA ARG A 52 5.45 -16.41 -9.13
C ARG A 52 4.71 -17.73 -9.21
N ALA A 53 5.46 -18.82 -9.25
CA ALA A 53 4.93 -20.17 -9.28
C ALA A 53 5.31 -20.89 -7.98
N GLY A 54 4.38 -21.68 -7.46
CA GLY A 54 4.60 -22.48 -6.25
C GLY A 54 3.35 -23.20 -5.80
N LEU A 55 3.47 -23.91 -4.68
CA LEU A 55 2.37 -24.63 -4.04
C LEU A 55 1.53 -23.67 -3.20
N LEU A 56 0.25 -23.50 -3.51
CA LEU A 56 -0.68 -22.70 -2.71
C LEU A 56 -0.99 -23.46 -1.42
N GLN A 57 -0.36 -23.09 -0.31
CA GLN A 57 -0.48 -23.80 0.95
C GLN A 57 -1.69 -23.36 1.76
N LYS A 58 -1.97 -22.04 1.76
CA LYS A 58 -3.02 -21.48 2.59
C LYS A 58 -3.65 -20.27 1.89
N PHE A 59 -4.97 -20.21 2.01
CA PHE A 59 -5.73 -19.04 1.68
C PHE A 59 -6.77 -18.79 2.77
N SER A 60 -6.88 -17.57 3.27
CA SER A 60 -7.76 -17.26 4.40
C SER A 60 -8.23 -15.81 4.38
N ASN A 61 -9.41 -15.59 4.95
CA ASN A 61 -9.94 -14.27 5.20
C ASN A 61 -9.51 -13.81 6.61
N LYS A 62 -8.74 -12.75 6.71
CA LYS A 62 -8.20 -12.20 7.96
C LYS A 62 -8.67 -10.78 8.21
N GLY A 63 -8.61 -10.33 9.45
CA GLY A 63 -8.84 -8.97 9.87
C GLY A 63 -9.98 -8.83 10.87
N THR A 64 -9.85 -7.86 11.78
CA THR A 64 -10.84 -7.57 12.82
C THR A 64 -11.85 -6.52 12.34
N PHE A 65 -11.39 -5.38 11.84
CA PHE A 65 -12.23 -4.31 11.33
C PHE A 65 -12.38 -4.37 9.80
N PHE A 66 -11.27 -4.57 9.10
CA PHE A 66 -11.24 -4.73 7.66
C PHE A 66 -10.81 -6.16 7.35
N LYS A 67 -11.69 -6.89 6.68
CA LYS A 67 -11.40 -8.26 6.26
C LYS A 67 -10.70 -8.24 4.91
N THR A 68 -9.52 -8.85 4.87
CA THR A 68 -8.70 -9.00 3.69
C THR A 68 -8.42 -10.47 3.41
N TYR A 69 -8.28 -10.83 2.14
CA TYR A 69 -7.94 -12.18 1.74
C TYR A 69 -6.44 -12.32 1.60
N GLU A 70 -5.86 -13.22 2.40
CA GLU A 70 -4.42 -13.44 2.49
C GLU A 70 -4.07 -14.86 2.06
N GLY A 71 -3.07 -14.98 1.20
CA GLY A 71 -2.57 -16.25 0.71
C GLY A 71 -1.09 -16.47 1.02
N GLU A 72 -0.71 -17.75 1.07
CA GLU A 72 0.65 -18.19 1.26
C GLU A 72 1.00 -19.24 0.19
N ILE A 73 2.03 -18.98 -0.58
CA ILE A 73 2.59 -19.88 -1.59
C ILE A 73 3.99 -20.30 -1.15
N ILE A 74 4.25 -21.59 -1.17
CA ILE A 74 5.60 -22.13 -1.04
C ILE A 74 6.24 -22.14 -2.42
N LEU A 75 7.30 -21.35 -2.57
CA LEU A 75 8.08 -21.35 -3.79
C LEU A 75 8.93 -22.63 -3.84
N SER A 76 8.77 -23.41 -4.90
CA SER A 76 9.62 -24.57 -5.14
C SER A 76 11.04 -24.08 -5.41
N SER A 77 11.94 -24.18 -4.44
CA SER A 77 13.35 -24.10 -4.70
C SER A 77 13.76 -25.30 -5.56
N VAL A 78 14.57 -25.05 -6.58
CA VAL A 78 15.11 -26.09 -7.46
C VAL A 78 15.73 -27.19 -6.60
N SER A 79 15.24 -28.41 -6.78
CA SER A 79 15.79 -29.59 -6.12
C SER A 79 17.26 -29.74 -6.52
N SER A 80 18.16 -29.37 -5.64
CA SER A 80 19.54 -29.81 -5.75
C SER A 80 19.63 -31.27 -5.30
N THR A 81 20.31 -32.06 -6.10
CA THR A 81 20.48 -33.53 -5.98
C THR A 81 21.27 -33.98 -4.75
N SER A 82 21.41 -33.19 -3.72
CA SER A 82 22.12 -33.53 -2.50
C SER A 82 21.24 -33.26 -1.26
N ASN A 83 21.28 -34.19 -0.32
CA ASN A 83 20.57 -34.26 0.95
C ASN A 83 20.63 -33.03 1.86
N VAL A 84 20.49 -31.83 1.33
CA VAL A 84 20.44 -30.57 2.09
C VAL A 84 18.98 -30.17 2.25
N ALA A 85 18.59 -29.88 3.48
CA ALA A 85 17.27 -29.36 3.82
C ALA A 85 16.89 -28.19 2.90
N ILE A 86 15.91 -28.40 2.04
CA ILE A 86 15.42 -27.41 1.09
C ILE A 86 14.71 -26.31 1.91
N ALA A 87 15.34 -25.15 2.03
CA ALA A 87 14.68 -23.99 2.59
C ALA A 87 13.55 -23.58 1.62
N SER A 88 12.32 -23.90 1.94
CA SER A 88 11.15 -23.46 1.19
C SER A 88 10.91 -21.97 1.48
N GLU A 89 11.11 -21.12 0.50
CA GLU A 89 10.75 -19.71 0.62
C GLU A 89 9.23 -19.56 0.58
N LYS A 90 8.68 -18.87 1.59
CA LYS A 90 7.26 -18.56 1.68
C LYS A 90 6.98 -17.19 1.06
N PHE A 91 6.01 -17.14 0.19
CA PHE A 91 5.52 -15.91 -0.42
C PHE A 91 4.13 -15.59 0.11
N PHE A 92 4.04 -14.48 0.86
CA PHE A 92 2.78 -13.97 1.40
C PHE A 92 2.23 -12.88 0.49
N PHE A 93 0.94 -12.93 0.23
CA PHE A 93 0.26 -11.97 -0.64
C PHE A 93 -1.17 -11.71 -0.20
N SER A 94 -1.71 -10.57 -0.62
CA SER A 94 -3.10 -10.19 -0.40
C SER A 94 -3.87 -10.20 -1.73
N VAL A 95 -5.15 -10.57 -1.70
CA VAL A 95 -6.03 -10.57 -2.87
C VAL A 95 -7.08 -9.49 -2.69
N ILE A 96 -7.16 -8.57 -3.67
CA ILE A 96 -8.12 -7.46 -3.64
C ILE A 96 -9.43 -7.86 -4.34
N ASN A 97 -9.32 -8.58 -5.46
CA ASN A 97 -10.48 -8.94 -6.26
C ASN A 97 -11.22 -10.13 -5.64
N LYS A 98 -12.43 -9.88 -5.16
CA LYS A 98 -13.29 -10.91 -4.56
C LYS A 98 -13.71 -12.01 -5.52
N GLU A 99 -13.70 -11.76 -6.83
CA GLU A 99 -14.03 -12.76 -7.85
C GLU A 99 -13.00 -13.90 -7.91
N LEU A 100 -11.77 -13.63 -7.50
CA LEU A 100 -10.69 -14.61 -7.45
C LEU A 100 -10.78 -15.53 -6.23
N VAL A 101 -11.54 -15.17 -5.20
CA VAL A 101 -11.60 -15.91 -3.92
C VAL A 101 -11.98 -17.36 -4.15
N THR A 102 -13.02 -17.62 -4.93
CA THR A 102 -13.46 -18.98 -5.25
C THR A 102 -12.38 -19.79 -5.99
N GLN A 103 -11.62 -19.13 -6.86
CA GLN A 103 -10.52 -19.80 -7.57
C GLN A 103 -9.39 -20.15 -6.61
N PHE A 104 -9.04 -19.25 -5.68
CA PHE A 104 -8.04 -19.54 -4.65
C PHE A 104 -8.48 -20.65 -3.71
N ASP A 105 -9.75 -20.68 -3.32
CA ASP A 105 -10.30 -21.74 -2.45
C ASP A 105 -10.24 -23.11 -3.11
N THR A 106 -10.54 -23.20 -4.42
CA THR A 106 -10.50 -24.47 -5.16
C THR A 106 -9.10 -24.95 -5.50
N LEU A 107 -8.11 -24.04 -5.56
CA LEU A 107 -6.74 -24.37 -5.93
C LEU A 107 -5.80 -24.53 -4.72
N GLN A 108 -6.33 -24.56 -3.49
CA GLN A 108 -5.51 -24.84 -2.32
C GLN A 108 -4.93 -26.26 -2.39
N GLY A 109 -3.63 -26.39 -2.13
CA GLY A 109 -2.89 -27.63 -2.27
C GLY A 109 -2.35 -27.91 -3.68
N GLU A 110 -2.65 -27.06 -4.64
CA GLU A 110 -2.20 -27.21 -6.03
C GLU A 110 -1.01 -26.32 -6.36
N ASN A 111 -0.24 -26.71 -7.38
CA ASN A 111 0.80 -25.87 -7.95
C ASN A 111 0.17 -24.80 -8.84
N VAL A 112 0.39 -23.54 -8.47
CA VAL A 112 -0.22 -22.40 -9.14
C VAL A 112 0.83 -21.41 -9.64
N ILE A 113 0.42 -20.59 -10.61
CA ILE A 113 1.13 -19.41 -11.06
C ILE A 113 0.23 -18.22 -10.73
N VAL A 114 0.75 -17.26 -9.95
CA VAL A 114 0.06 -16.03 -9.61
C VAL A 114 0.75 -14.84 -10.23
N HIS A 115 -0.02 -13.87 -10.70
CA HIS A 115 0.48 -12.55 -11.07
C HIS A 115 0.40 -11.66 -9.85
N TYR A 116 1.50 -10.98 -9.51
CA TYR A 116 1.56 -10.08 -8.37
C TYR A 116 1.98 -8.67 -8.78
N ILE A 117 1.45 -7.72 -8.05
CA ILE A 117 1.84 -6.31 -8.09
C ILE A 117 2.40 -5.94 -6.72
N GLN A 118 3.65 -5.52 -6.68
CA GLN A 118 4.29 -5.07 -5.46
C GLN A 118 4.15 -3.56 -5.29
N LYS A 119 3.65 -3.14 -4.14
CA LYS A 119 3.59 -1.75 -3.71
C LYS A 119 4.71 -1.44 -2.71
N ASN A 120 5.09 -0.17 -2.56
CA ASN A 120 6.10 0.24 -1.58
C ASN A 120 5.65 0.08 -0.12
N GLY A 121 4.33 -0.03 0.12
CA GLY A 121 3.77 -0.22 1.45
C GLY A 121 2.46 -0.99 1.43
N ALA A 122 2.20 -1.74 2.51
CA ALA A 122 0.91 -2.34 2.77
C ALA A 122 -0.06 -1.29 3.34
N VAL A 123 -1.34 -1.44 3.04
CA VAL A 123 -2.41 -0.59 3.56
C VAL A 123 -3.43 -1.50 4.23
N PHE A 124 -3.69 -1.29 5.50
CA PHE A 124 -4.46 -2.19 6.36
C PHE A 124 -5.87 -2.55 5.86
N TRP A 125 -6.50 -1.68 5.05
CA TRP A 125 -7.80 -1.98 4.44
C TRP A 125 -7.69 -2.73 3.10
N ARG A 126 -6.48 -2.84 2.52
CA ARG A 126 -6.24 -3.51 1.24
C ARG A 126 -5.57 -4.87 1.42
N GLY A 127 -4.81 -5.06 2.50
CA GLY A 127 -4.13 -6.31 2.83
C GLY A 127 -2.93 -6.09 3.75
N ASP A 128 -2.52 -7.15 4.42
CA ASP A 128 -1.35 -7.14 5.30
C ASP A 128 -0.04 -7.19 4.50
N SER A 129 -0.10 -7.70 3.27
CA SER A 129 1.05 -7.82 2.39
C SER A 129 1.18 -6.62 1.44
N LYS A 130 2.42 -6.26 1.14
CA LYS A 130 2.74 -5.33 0.05
C LYS A 130 2.59 -5.96 -1.35
N TYR A 131 2.48 -7.27 -1.43
CA TYR A 131 2.23 -8.01 -2.67
C TYR A 131 0.74 -8.23 -2.84
N LEU A 132 0.20 -7.73 -3.93
CA LEU A 132 -1.21 -7.83 -4.28
C LEU A 132 -1.34 -8.75 -5.48
N VAL A 133 -2.15 -9.80 -5.36
CA VAL A 133 -2.39 -10.75 -6.45
C VAL A 133 -3.69 -10.42 -7.13
N ASP A 134 -3.65 -10.34 -8.45
CA ASP A 134 -4.77 -10.02 -9.32
C ASP A 134 -5.14 -11.13 -10.30
N SER A 135 -4.33 -12.19 -10.39
CA SER A 135 -4.69 -13.39 -11.15
C SER A 135 -4.02 -14.65 -10.62
N ILE A 136 -4.67 -15.79 -10.83
CA ILE A 136 -4.18 -17.12 -10.48
C ILE A 136 -4.46 -18.09 -11.62
N LYS A 137 -3.55 -19.01 -11.89
CA LYS A 137 -3.68 -20.08 -12.87
C LYS A 137 -3.08 -21.35 -12.33
N LEU A 138 -3.69 -22.49 -12.65
CA LEU A 138 -3.10 -23.79 -12.37
C LEU A 138 -1.84 -23.98 -13.22
N ARG A 139 -0.75 -24.42 -12.60
CA ARG A 139 0.47 -24.81 -13.32
C ARG A 139 0.30 -26.22 -13.83
N ARG A 140 0.10 -26.39 -15.12
CA ARG A 140 0.11 -27.70 -15.81
C ARG A 140 1.53 -28.13 -16.11
#